data_bdd5a05a229c346322d7cbb36b8e68ed
#
_entry.id   bdd5a05a229c346322d7cbb36b8e68ed
#
_cell.length_a   1.000
_cell.length_b   1.000
_cell.length_c   1.000
_cell.angle_alpha   90.00
_cell.angle_beta   90.00
_cell.angle_gamma   90.00
#
_symmetry.space_group_name_H-M   'P 1'
#
loop_
_entity.id
_entity.type
_entity.pdbx_description
1 polymer ?
#
loop_
_entity_poly.entity_id
_entity_poly.type
_entity_poly.pdbx_seq_one_letter_code
_entity_poly.pdbx_strand_id
1 'polypeptide(L)'
;MRNNWFTRHPIGFMAFYFVFYLAAFHWLEANITVPDIWVHCRLDDLIPFCKYAVVPYFAWFAWIPFTLFYLLWKAPRSDFWRLCLPLFAGMTIALACYVILPTGLDLRPYRVYGSDIFARTVRWLYATDTPLNVCPSIHVFNSVTLMMAYYRSKIFDEPR
;
A
#
# COMPACT_ATOMS: atom_id res chain seq x y z
N MET A 1 18.62 -5.89 19.78
CA MET A 1 17.18 -6.27 19.81
C MET A 1 17.01 -7.43 20.77
N ARG A 2 16.05 -7.34 21.72
CA ARG A 2 15.74 -8.48 22.61
C ARG A 2 15.28 -9.66 21.77
N ASN A 3 15.73 -10.85 22.15
CA ASN A 3 15.52 -12.10 21.42
C ASN A 3 14.08 -12.60 21.63
N ASN A 4 13.09 -11.91 21.03
CA ASN A 4 11.67 -12.24 21.11
C ASN A 4 11.29 -13.22 20.00
N TRP A 5 10.19 -13.97 20.16
CA TRP A 5 9.69 -14.91 19.17
C TRP A 5 9.53 -14.28 17.77
N PHE A 6 9.03 -13.06 17.69
CA PHE A 6 8.88 -12.30 16.43
C PHE A 6 10.21 -12.06 15.69
N THR A 7 11.29 -11.76 16.40
CA THR A 7 12.61 -11.56 15.77
C THR A 7 13.22 -12.85 15.26
N ARG A 8 12.81 -13.99 15.79
CA ARG A 8 13.23 -15.33 15.34
C ARG A 8 12.45 -15.81 14.12
N HIS A 9 11.16 -15.41 13.99
CA HIS A 9 10.26 -15.87 12.94
C HIS A 9 9.71 -14.72 12.09
N PRO A 10 10.56 -14.00 11.31
CA PRO A 10 10.13 -12.82 10.54
C PRO A 10 9.05 -13.12 9.51
N ILE A 11 9.10 -14.29 8.86
CA ILE A 11 8.08 -14.72 7.89
C ILE A 11 6.74 -14.93 8.61
N GLY A 12 6.75 -15.57 9.78
CA GLY A 12 5.54 -15.75 10.58
C GLY A 12 4.96 -14.41 11.05
N PHE A 13 5.81 -13.46 11.41
CA PHE A 13 5.39 -12.11 11.75
C PHE A 13 4.73 -11.37 10.57
N MET A 14 5.35 -11.42 9.38
CA MET A 14 4.78 -10.83 8.16
C MET A 14 3.44 -11.46 7.80
N ALA A 15 3.35 -12.80 7.85
CA ALA A 15 2.11 -13.52 7.53
C ALA A 15 0.98 -13.17 8.50
N PHE A 16 1.27 -13.15 9.81
CA PHE A 16 0.31 -12.75 10.84
C PHE A 16 -0.17 -11.31 10.61
N TYR A 17 0.75 -10.37 10.39
CA TYR A 17 0.38 -8.99 10.13
C TYR A 17 -0.45 -8.84 8.85
N PHE A 18 -0.10 -9.56 7.79
CA PHE A 18 -0.82 -9.51 6.53
C PHE A 18 -2.27 -9.98 6.68
N VAL A 19 -2.49 -11.08 7.40
CA VAL A 19 -3.85 -11.58 7.71
C VAL A 19 -4.63 -10.55 8.53
N PHE A 20 -4.01 -10.01 9.57
CA PHE A 20 -4.62 -8.94 10.38
C PHE A 20 -4.99 -7.73 9.53
N TYR A 21 -4.06 -7.24 8.71
CA TYR A 21 -4.27 -6.08 7.85
C TYR A 21 -5.42 -6.29 6.86
N LEU A 22 -5.44 -7.44 6.16
CA LEU A 22 -6.51 -7.77 5.21
C LEU A 22 -7.88 -7.88 5.91
N ALA A 23 -7.93 -8.49 7.07
CA ALA A 23 -9.18 -8.60 7.84
C ALA A 23 -9.68 -7.21 8.28
N ALA A 24 -8.79 -6.37 8.79
CA ALA A 24 -9.13 -5.00 9.21
C ALA A 24 -9.56 -4.13 8.01
N PHE A 25 -8.83 -4.21 6.90
CA PHE A 25 -9.17 -3.48 5.67
C PHE A 25 -10.52 -3.94 5.11
N HIS A 26 -10.75 -5.25 5.01
CA HIS A 26 -12.04 -5.77 4.55
C HIS A 26 -13.20 -5.36 5.47
N TRP A 27 -12.96 -5.34 6.78
CA TRP A 27 -13.95 -4.83 7.72
C TRP A 27 -14.27 -3.35 7.49
N LEU A 28 -13.26 -2.51 7.23
CA LEU A 28 -13.43 -1.10 6.87
C LEU A 28 -14.29 -0.94 5.61
N GLU A 29 -13.94 -1.63 4.53
CA GLU A 29 -14.67 -1.59 3.27
C GLU A 29 -16.14 -2.02 3.41
N ALA A 30 -16.42 -2.97 4.31
CA ALA A 30 -17.77 -3.45 4.56
C ALA A 30 -18.63 -2.50 5.43
N ASN A 31 -18.00 -1.71 6.30
CA ASN A 31 -18.72 -0.89 7.30
C ASN A 31 -18.69 0.61 6.99
N ILE A 32 -17.66 1.09 6.31
CA ILE A 32 -17.53 2.50 5.92
C ILE A 32 -17.99 2.65 4.47
N THR A 33 -19.21 3.08 4.28
CA THR A 33 -19.83 3.21 2.95
C THR A 33 -20.00 4.66 2.49
N VAL A 34 -19.85 5.61 3.41
CA VAL A 34 -19.98 7.05 3.15
C VAL A 34 -18.77 7.76 3.76
N PRO A 35 -18.06 8.60 3.02
CA PRO A 35 -16.95 9.36 3.57
C PRO A 35 -17.44 10.61 4.30
N ASP A 36 -16.73 11.01 5.36
CA ASP A 36 -16.96 12.28 6.04
C ASP A 36 -16.38 13.46 5.24
N ILE A 37 -15.29 13.20 4.51
CA ILE A 37 -14.60 14.22 3.71
C ILE A 37 -14.32 13.67 2.29
N TRP A 38 -14.70 14.44 1.27
CA TRP A 38 -14.25 14.24 -0.09
C TRP A 38 -12.92 14.95 -0.30
N VAL A 39 -11.88 14.17 -0.60
CA VAL A 39 -10.53 14.71 -0.86
C VAL A 39 -10.44 15.04 -2.34
N HIS A 40 -10.20 16.32 -2.64
CA HIS A 40 -10.07 16.81 -4.02
C HIS A 40 -9.19 18.05 -4.04
N CYS A 41 -8.34 18.18 -5.03
CA CYS A 41 -7.58 19.40 -5.29
C CYS A 41 -7.61 19.77 -6.78
N ARG A 42 -7.30 21.02 -7.12
CA ARG A 42 -7.33 21.50 -8.52
C ARG A 42 -6.36 20.75 -9.45
N LEU A 43 -5.33 20.12 -8.91
CA LEU A 43 -4.39 19.31 -9.70
C LEU A 43 -5.03 18.02 -10.18
N ASP A 44 -5.98 17.49 -9.43
CA ASP A 44 -6.68 16.25 -9.79
C ASP A 44 -7.49 16.42 -11.08
N ASP A 45 -8.03 17.63 -11.32
CA ASP A 45 -8.77 17.96 -12.55
C ASP A 45 -7.89 18.03 -13.80
N LEU A 46 -6.57 18.22 -13.61
CA LEU A 46 -5.61 18.30 -14.72
C LEU A 46 -5.08 16.92 -15.15
N ILE A 47 -5.28 15.88 -14.33
CA ILE A 47 -4.77 14.54 -14.59
C ILE A 47 -5.82 13.72 -15.32
N PRO A 48 -5.66 13.44 -16.63
CA PRO A 48 -6.62 12.67 -17.38
C PRO A 48 -6.65 11.21 -16.91
N PHE A 49 -7.81 10.59 -16.93
CA PHE A 49 -7.93 9.15 -16.68
C PHE A 49 -7.14 8.34 -17.71
N CYS A 50 -6.28 7.45 -17.21
CA CYS A 50 -5.47 6.55 -18.02
C CYS A 50 -5.64 5.10 -17.55
N LYS A 51 -6.31 4.25 -18.33
CA LYS A 51 -6.53 2.84 -17.99
C LYS A 51 -5.23 2.02 -17.87
N TYR A 52 -4.15 2.46 -18.53
CA TYR A 52 -2.84 1.79 -18.50
C TYR A 52 -2.12 1.98 -17.16
N ALA A 53 -2.54 2.94 -16.35
CA ALA A 53 -2.03 3.16 -15.00
C ALA A 53 -2.28 1.93 -14.07
N VAL A 54 -3.16 1.03 -14.45
CA VAL A 54 -3.36 -0.24 -13.75
C VAL A 54 -2.09 -1.12 -13.73
N VAL A 55 -1.20 -0.98 -14.71
CA VAL A 55 0.06 -1.75 -14.76
C VAL A 55 1.01 -1.35 -13.63
N PRO A 56 1.46 -0.09 -13.51
CA PRO A 56 2.27 0.33 -12.38
C PRO A 56 1.54 0.15 -11.03
N TYR A 57 0.21 0.24 -10.99
CA TYR A 57 -0.56 -0.03 -9.79
C TYR A 57 -0.35 -1.47 -9.29
N PHE A 58 -0.51 -2.50 -10.14
CA PHE A 58 -0.25 -3.88 -9.73
C PHE A 58 1.24 -4.17 -9.50
N ALA A 59 2.14 -3.55 -10.26
CA ALA A 59 3.57 -3.67 -10.02
C ALA A 59 3.94 -3.18 -8.60
N TRP A 60 3.29 -2.14 -8.11
CA TRP A 60 3.50 -1.62 -6.76
C TRP A 60 3.14 -2.65 -5.68
N PHE A 61 2.04 -3.39 -5.84
CA PHE A 61 1.67 -4.46 -4.90
C PHE A 61 2.70 -5.60 -4.87
N ALA A 62 3.33 -5.90 -6.00
CA ALA A 62 4.39 -6.91 -6.06
C ALA A 62 5.71 -6.40 -5.47
N TRP A 63 5.97 -5.11 -5.58
CA TRP A 63 7.23 -4.49 -5.16
C TRP A 63 7.44 -4.54 -3.64
N ILE A 64 6.39 -4.35 -2.85
CA ILE A 64 6.47 -4.38 -1.38
C ILE A 64 6.95 -5.74 -0.87
N PRO A 65 6.24 -6.87 -1.13
CA PRO A 65 6.70 -8.17 -0.67
C PRO A 65 8.04 -8.56 -1.27
N PHE A 66 8.31 -8.23 -2.55
CA PHE A 66 9.61 -8.46 -3.16
C PHE A 66 10.73 -7.80 -2.35
N THR A 67 10.60 -6.54 -1.98
CA THR A 67 11.62 -5.82 -1.20
C THR A 67 11.78 -6.41 0.20
N LEU A 68 10.68 -6.75 0.87
CA LEU A 68 10.72 -7.38 2.20
C LEU A 68 11.47 -8.72 2.15
N PHE A 69 11.16 -9.59 1.18
CA PHE A 69 11.85 -10.87 1.03
C PHE A 69 13.30 -10.69 0.58
N TYR A 70 13.58 -9.75 -0.31
CA TYR A 70 14.93 -9.46 -0.76
C TYR A 70 15.83 -9.03 0.40
N LEU A 71 15.38 -8.08 1.24
CA LEU A 71 16.12 -7.65 2.41
C LEU A 71 16.25 -8.77 3.46
N LEU A 72 15.21 -9.60 3.62
CA LEU A 72 15.25 -10.72 4.55
C LEU A 72 16.34 -11.73 4.20
N TRP A 73 16.59 -11.97 2.90
CA TRP A 73 17.53 -12.98 2.42
C TRP A 73 18.95 -12.45 2.13
N LYS A 74 19.05 -11.20 1.68
CA LYS A 74 20.29 -10.63 1.16
C LYS A 74 20.92 -9.57 2.06
N ALA A 75 20.15 -8.95 2.95
CA ALA A 75 20.62 -7.88 3.82
C ALA A 75 20.79 -8.34 5.27
N PRO A 76 21.50 -7.56 6.10
CA PRO A 76 21.49 -7.75 7.54
C PRO A 76 20.06 -7.69 8.10
N ARG A 77 19.77 -8.50 9.11
CA ARG A 77 18.47 -8.54 9.78
C ARG A 77 17.99 -7.17 10.27
N SER A 78 18.93 -6.28 10.60
CA SER A 78 18.62 -4.90 10.98
C SER A 78 17.92 -4.12 9.87
N ASP A 79 18.34 -4.29 8.62
CA ASP A 79 17.79 -3.55 7.47
C ASP A 79 16.37 -4.04 7.15
N PHE A 80 16.16 -5.35 7.22
CA PHE A 80 14.80 -5.90 7.13
C PHE A 80 13.86 -5.28 8.18
N TRP A 81 14.26 -5.23 9.45
CA TRP A 81 13.42 -4.69 10.51
C TRP A 81 13.24 -3.16 10.42
N ARG A 82 14.23 -2.44 9.91
CA ARG A 82 14.13 -1.00 9.63
C ARG A 82 13.13 -0.67 8.54
N LEU A 83 12.85 -1.59 7.62
CA LEU A 83 11.78 -1.47 6.66
C LEU A 83 10.45 -1.99 7.25
N CYS A 84 10.43 -3.21 7.74
CA CYS A 84 9.23 -3.96 8.10
C CYS A 84 8.41 -3.24 9.21
N LEU A 85 9.08 -2.77 10.27
CA LEU A 85 8.36 -2.16 11.40
C LEU A 85 7.72 -0.80 11.05
N PRO A 86 8.43 0.18 10.43
CA PRO A 86 7.78 1.42 10.02
C PRO A 86 6.68 1.20 8.99
N LEU A 87 6.89 0.28 8.02
CA LEU A 87 5.90 -0.05 7.00
C LEU A 87 4.59 -0.51 7.65
N PHE A 88 4.66 -1.50 8.54
CA PHE A 88 3.49 -2.06 9.20
C PHE A 88 2.86 -1.08 10.20
N ALA A 89 3.67 -0.33 10.94
CA ALA A 89 3.16 0.71 11.84
C ALA A 89 2.39 1.79 11.07
N GLY A 90 2.93 2.30 9.96
CA GLY A 90 2.25 3.31 9.16
C GLY A 90 0.97 2.79 8.50
N MET A 91 0.96 1.56 8.00
CA MET A 91 -0.26 0.93 7.49
C MET A 91 -1.33 0.79 8.58
N THR A 92 -0.93 0.43 9.81
CA THR A 92 -1.85 0.35 10.97
C THR A 92 -2.38 1.72 11.35
N ILE A 93 -1.53 2.75 11.35
CA ILE A 93 -1.94 4.14 11.62
C ILE A 93 -2.92 4.62 10.55
N ALA A 94 -2.68 4.30 9.27
CA ALA A 94 -3.61 4.64 8.20
C ALA A 94 -4.99 4.00 8.40
N LEU A 95 -5.05 2.71 8.76
CA LEU A 95 -6.32 2.05 9.11
C LEU A 95 -7.04 2.75 10.27
N ALA A 96 -6.30 3.14 11.31
CA ALA A 96 -6.89 3.89 12.43
C ALA A 96 -7.44 5.27 11.99
N CYS A 97 -6.72 5.96 11.11
CA CYS A 97 -7.19 7.22 10.53
C CYS A 97 -8.48 7.03 9.72
N TYR A 98 -8.59 5.95 8.96
CA TYR A 98 -9.80 5.66 8.16
C TYR A 98 -11.03 5.38 9.03
N VAL A 99 -10.82 4.80 10.22
CA VAL A 99 -11.92 4.63 11.20
C VAL A 99 -12.36 5.97 11.80
N ILE A 100 -11.39 6.84 12.12
CA ILE A 100 -11.65 8.11 12.81
C ILE A 100 -12.22 9.15 11.86
N LEU A 101 -11.72 9.18 10.62
CA LEU A 101 -12.09 10.18 9.61
C LEU A 101 -12.12 9.52 8.23
N PRO A 102 -13.24 8.89 7.87
CA PRO A 102 -13.43 8.30 6.55
C PRO A 102 -13.29 9.32 5.43
N THR A 103 -12.43 9.04 4.48
CA THR A 103 -12.17 9.92 3.32
C THR A 103 -12.57 9.25 2.03
N GLY A 104 -13.04 10.01 1.07
CA GLY A 104 -13.41 9.52 -0.27
C GLY A 104 -12.81 10.37 -1.38
N LEU A 105 -12.76 9.81 -2.59
CA LEU A 105 -12.27 10.46 -3.79
C LEU A 105 -13.24 10.22 -4.95
N ASP A 106 -13.82 11.29 -5.48
CA ASP A 106 -14.77 11.24 -6.59
C ASP A 106 -14.07 11.63 -7.91
N LEU A 107 -13.09 10.82 -8.32
CA LEU A 107 -12.39 11.02 -9.61
C LEU A 107 -12.53 9.83 -10.55
N ARG A 108 -13.31 8.82 -10.16
CA ARG A 108 -13.54 7.67 -11.04
C ARG A 108 -14.44 8.06 -12.21
N PRO A 109 -14.02 7.80 -13.45
CA PRO A 109 -14.89 8.10 -14.60
C PRO A 109 -16.16 7.26 -14.52
N TYR A 110 -17.29 7.86 -14.88
CA TYR A 110 -18.61 7.18 -14.92
C TYR A 110 -18.57 5.91 -15.78
N ARG A 111 -17.73 5.89 -16.84
CA ARG A 111 -17.53 4.73 -17.73
C ARG A 111 -16.09 4.54 -18.12
N VAL A 112 -15.61 3.32 -17.99
CA VAL A 112 -14.30 2.90 -18.53
C VAL A 112 -14.53 2.26 -19.89
N TYR A 113 -14.14 2.97 -20.95
CA TYR A 113 -14.30 2.53 -22.33
C TYR A 113 -13.23 1.52 -22.76
N GLY A 114 -13.64 0.63 -23.68
CA GLY A 114 -12.77 -0.40 -24.28
C GLY A 114 -13.12 -1.81 -23.83
N SER A 115 -12.76 -2.79 -24.67
CA SER A 115 -12.91 -4.24 -24.42
C SER A 115 -11.60 -4.94 -24.14
N ASP A 116 -10.49 -4.18 -24.17
CA ASP A 116 -9.14 -4.70 -23.92
C ASP A 116 -8.94 -5.11 -22.45
N ILE A 117 -7.84 -5.83 -22.21
CA ILE A 117 -7.52 -6.38 -20.89
C ILE A 117 -7.42 -5.27 -19.81
N PHE A 118 -6.84 -4.11 -20.14
CA PHE A 118 -6.65 -3.01 -19.20
C PHE A 118 -8.00 -2.42 -18.76
N ALA A 119 -8.90 -2.16 -19.71
CA ALA A 119 -10.24 -1.64 -19.38
C ALA A 119 -11.05 -2.65 -18.55
N ARG A 120 -10.93 -3.95 -18.84
CA ARG A 120 -11.59 -5.01 -18.05
C ARG A 120 -11.03 -5.06 -16.63
N THR A 121 -9.71 -4.98 -16.48
CA THR A 121 -9.03 -5.01 -15.18
C THR A 121 -9.41 -3.78 -14.33
N VAL A 122 -9.46 -2.58 -14.92
CA VAL A 122 -9.90 -1.37 -14.20
C VAL A 122 -11.36 -1.49 -13.75
N ARG A 123 -12.26 -1.99 -14.61
CA ARG A 123 -13.65 -2.21 -14.21
C ARG A 123 -13.78 -3.23 -13.08
N TRP A 124 -13.03 -4.32 -13.14
CA TRP A 124 -12.97 -5.29 -12.07
C TRP A 124 -12.46 -4.67 -10.77
N LEU A 125 -11.38 -3.89 -10.84
CA LEU A 125 -10.84 -3.17 -9.69
C LEU A 125 -11.88 -2.24 -9.06
N TYR A 126 -12.60 -1.45 -9.87
CA TYR A 126 -13.63 -0.54 -9.38
C TYR A 126 -14.87 -1.24 -8.81
N ALA A 127 -15.11 -2.50 -9.19
CA ALA A 127 -16.17 -3.32 -8.64
C ALA A 127 -15.79 -4.00 -7.32
N THR A 128 -14.50 -4.15 -7.04
CA THR A 128 -13.99 -4.84 -5.85
C THR A 128 -13.45 -3.90 -4.77
N ASP A 129 -13.08 -2.69 -5.15
CA ASP A 129 -12.44 -1.69 -4.29
C ASP A 129 -13.27 -0.39 -4.32
N THR A 130 -13.60 0.14 -3.16
CA THR A 130 -14.38 1.38 -3.05
C THR A 130 -13.50 2.61 -3.26
N PRO A 131 -14.05 3.79 -3.68
CA PRO A 131 -13.29 5.04 -3.74
C PRO A 131 -13.16 5.71 -2.36
N LEU A 132 -13.13 4.91 -1.30
CA LEU A 132 -13.04 5.35 0.09
C LEU A 132 -11.66 5.09 0.68
N ASN A 133 -11.42 5.61 1.88
CA ASN A 133 -10.20 5.35 2.65
C ASN A 133 -8.93 5.77 1.89
N VAL A 134 -8.96 6.92 1.25
CA VAL A 134 -7.90 7.39 0.35
C VAL A 134 -6.82 8.24 1.02
N CYS A 135 -7.15 8.89 2.15
CA CYS A 135 -6.21 9.75 2.89
C CYS A 135 -6.20 9.38 4.40
N PRO A 136 -5.01 9.16 5.00
CA PRO A 136 -3.66 9.23 4.43
C PRO A 136 -3.37 8.13 3.40
N SER A 137 -2.65 8.45 2.32
CA SER A 137 -2.38 7.48 1.26
C SER A 137 -1.37 6.43 1.68
N ILE A 138 -1.80 5.18 1.79
CA ILE A 138 -0.93 4.02 2.04
C ILE A 138 0.08 3.83 0.90
N HIS A 139 -0.32 4.12 -0.34
CA HIS A 139 0.56 4.02 -1.50
C HIS A 139 1.75 4.98 -1.39
N VAL A 140 1.49 6.24 -1.04
CA VAL A 140 2.54 7.24 -0.85
C VAL A 140 3.42 6.88 0.34
N PHE A 141 2.82 6.56 1.49
CA PHE A 141 3.55 6.20 2.69
C PHE A 141 4.49 5.00 2.47
N ASN A 142 3.97 3.93 1.90
CA ASN A 142 4.76 2.73 1.65
C ASN A 142 5.87 2.98 0.64
N SER A 143 5.61 3.75 -0.42
CA SER A 143 6.63 4.12 -1.42
C SER A 143 7.78 4.91 -0.80
N VAL A 144 7.47 5.90 0.04
CA VAL A 144 8.48 6.69 0.75
C VAL A 144 9.28 5.81 1.73
N THR A 145 8.59 4.93 2.45
CA THR A 145 9.24 4.01 3.41
C THR A 145 10.21 3.05 2.69
N LEU A 146 9.80 2.50 1.54
CA LEU A 146 10.66 1.67 0.69
C LEU A 146 11.87 2.46 0.18
N MET A 147 11.66 3.66 -0.35
CA MET A 147 12.74 4.53 -0.82
C MET A 147 13.77 4.81 0.29
N MET A 148 13.29 5.13 1.50
CA MET A 148 14.19 5.36 2.63
C MET A 148 14.95 4.10 3.06
N ALA A 149 14.34 2.92 2.94
CA ALA A 149 15.02 1.65 3.21
C ALA A 149 16.13 1.38 2.21
N TYR A 150 15.89 1.63 0.91
CA TYR A 150 16.93 1.53 -0.12
C TYR A 150 18.08 2.49 0.14
N TYR A 151 17.80 3.74 0.47
CA TYR A 151 18.82 4.75 0.79
C TYR A 151 19.68 4.40 2.00
N ARG A 152 19.13 3.68 2.98
CA ARG A 152 19.80 3.35 4.24
C ARG A 152 20.43 1.97 4.26
N SER A 153 20.10 1.10 3.32
CA SER A 153 20.64 -0.24 3.27
C SER A 153 21.95 -0.26 2.50
N LYS A 154 23.00 -0.71 3.17
CA LYS A 154 24.36 -0.85 2.59
C LYS A 154 24.44 -1.85 1.43
N ILE A 155 23.42 -2.68 1.25
CA ILE A 155 23.39 -3.67 0.16
C ILE A 155 23.28 -3.02 -1.22
N PHE A 156 22.79 -1.77 -1.27
CA PHE A 156 22.66 -0.99 -2.50
C PHE A 156 23.77 0.05 -2.68
N ASP A 157 24.68 0.16 -1.71
CA ASP A 157 25.91 0.94 -1.89
C ASP A 157 26.82 0.16 -2.84
N GLU A 158 26.93 0.58 -4.10
CA GLU A 158 27.94 0.06 -4.99
C GLU A 158 29.33 0.34 -4.40
N PRO A 159 30.24 -0.66 -4.40
CA PRO A 159 31.64 -0.38 -4.09
C PRO A 159 32.17 0.55 -5.18
N ARG A 160 32.38 1.82 -4.82
CA ARG A 160 33.08 2.81 -5.65
C ARG A 160 34.56 2.54 -5.65
#